data_f0a81e661d91c2c79ab9958e47eed49e
#
_entry.id   f0a81e661d91c2c79ab9958e47eed49e
#
_cell.length_a   1.000
_cell.length_b   1.000
_cell.length_c   1.000
_cell.angle_alpha   90.00
_cell.angle_beta   90.00
_cell.angle_gamma   90.00
#
_symmetry.space_group_name_H-M   'P 1'
#
loop_
_entity.id
_entity.type
_entity.pdbx_description
1 polymer ?
#
loop_
_entity_poly.entity_id
_entity_poly.type
_entity_poly.pdbx_seq_one_letter_code
_entity_poly.pdbx_strand_id
1 'polypeptide(L)'
;LLEECDYKKEANNILWFREHLMEKNAGIYIPKVFSEYSSSQILTMEFVEGDDYEQTKTYSYSQKNFLGQALYDAHMYSLFYLNKMHTDPQNGNYLFTPEKIILLDFGSIREFPDEFIKHYIDIIRSIEIQDFDLYQKSIRYLGYLENEEDTPLLEEHFKLISDLYLPYTKKGLHPIHPQNPFRMVDSFVKKVNLKGRKAPREEFLLL
;
A
#
# COMPACT_ATOMS: atom_id res chain seq x y z
N LEU A 1 16.04 -11.94 -0.86
CA LEU A 1 17.00 -12.26 -1.97
C LEU A 1 16.76 -13.63 -2.62
N LEU A 2 16.36 -14.69 -1.89
CA LEU A 2 16.08 -16.01 -2.50
C LEU A 2 14.64 -16.11 -3.04
N GLU A 3 13.71 -15.35 -2.53
CA GLU A 3 12.31 -15.32 -3.01
C GLU A 3 12.14 -14.56 -4.33
N GLU A 4 12.99 -13.60 -4.63
CA GLU A 4 12.99 -12.78 -5.85
C GLU A 4 13.48 -13.51 -7.10
N CYS A 5 13.98 -14.75 -6.96
CA CYS A 5 14.52 -15.54 -8.06
C CYS A 5 13.58 -16.65 -8.55
N ASP A 6 12.32 -16.69 -8.08
CA ASP A 6 11.35 -17.71 -8.52
C ASP A 6 10.34 -17.13 -9.51
N TYR A 7 10.71 -17.13 -10.79
CA TYR A 7 9.84 -16.63 -11.86
C TYR A 7 8.53 -17.43 -12.06
N LYS A 8 8.45 -18.66 -11.54
CA LYS A 8 7.16 -19.38 -11.52
C LYS A 8 6.20 -18.75 -10.50
N LYS A 9 6.70 -18.37 -9.34
CA LYS A 9 5.90 -17.65 -8.32
C LYS A 9 5.43 -16.31 -8.88
N GLU A 10 6.34 -15.56 -9.48
CA GLU A 10 6.02 -14.28 -10.10
C GLU A 10 5.00 -14.41 -11.24
N ALA A 11 5.17 -15.38 -12.14
CA ALA A 11 4.20 -15.67 -13.19
C ALA A 11 2.79 -15.95 -12.64
N ASN A 12 2.71 -16.75 -11.56
CA ASN A 12 1.43 -17.03 -10.89
C ASN A 12 0.82 -15.78 -10.26
N ASN A 13 1.64 -14.91 -9.65
CA ASN A 13 1.18 -13.63 -9.12
C ASN A 13 0.63 -12.73 -10.23
N ILE A 14 1.34 -12.61 -11.35
CA ILE A 14 0.88 -11.84 -12.53
C ILE A 14 -0.48 -12.34 -13.01
N LEU A 15 -0.62 -13.65 -13.21
CA LEU A 15 -1.88 -14.25 -13.66
C LEU A 15 -3.01 -13.97 -12.70
N TRP A 16 -2.75 -14.13 -11.41
CA TRP A 16 -3.75 -13.90 -10.36
C TRP A 16 -4.17 -12.43 -10.29
N PHE A 17 -3.22 -11.48 -10.26
CA PHE A 17 -3.54 -10.05 -10.23
C PHE A 17 -4.22 -9.58 -11.53
N ARG A 18 -3.83 -10.14 -12.67
CA ARG A 18 -4.47 -9.86 -13.94
C ARG A 18 -5.96 -10.23 -13.92
N GLU A 19 -6.29 -11.41 -13.38
CA GLU A 19 -7.66 -11.88 -13.24
C GLU A 19 -8.50 -11.04 -12.28
N HIS A 20 -7.94 -10.68 -11.11
CA HIS A 20 -8.72 -10.08 -10.02
C HIS A 20 -8.71 -8.55 -10.02
N LEU A 21 -7.68 -7.91 -10.57
CA LEU A 21 -7.51 -6.46 -10.50
C LEU A 21 -7.94 -5.72 -11.78
N MET A 22 -7.62 -6.25 -12.96
CA MET A 22 -7.89 -5.52 -14.22
C MET A 22 -9.37 -5.31 -14.49
N GLU A 23 -10.24 -6.27 -14.16
CA GLU A 23 -11.68 -6.12 -14.34
C GLU A 23 -12.29 -5.05 -13.45
N LYS A 24 -11.65 -4.76 -12.31
CA LYS A 24 -12.13 -3.82 -11.31
C LYS A 24 -11.54 -2.42 -11.45
N ASN A 25 -10.46 -2.29 -12.22
CA ASN A 25 -9.78 -1.01 -12.40
C ASN A 25 -9.36 -0.79 -13.87
N ALA A 26 -10.14 0.00 -14.59
CA ALA A 26 -9.92 0.28 -16.01
C ALA A 26 -8.60 1.03 -16.30
N GLY A 27 -8.05 1.72 -15.30
CA GLY A 27 -6.77 2.45 -15.41
C GLY A 27 -5.54 1.58 -15.20
N ILE A 28 -5.71 0.28 -14.90
CA ILE A 28 -4.59 -0.66 -14.68
C ILE A 28 -4.51 -1.64 -15.84
N TYR A 29 -3.29 -1.90 -16.27
CA TYR A 29 -2.97 -2.95 -17.24
C TYR A 29 -1.85 -3.84 -16.68
N ILE A 30 -2.00 -5.14 -16.82
CA ILE A 30 -1.01 -6.13 -16.42
C ILE A 30 -0.69 -6.97 -17.65
N PRO A 31 0.58 -7.05 -18.10
CA PRO A 31 0.97 -7.80 -19.29
C PRO A 31 0.62 -9.28 -19.19
N LYS A 32 0.34 -9.91 -20.33
CA LYS A 32 0.05 -11.34 -20.40
C LYS A 32 1.33 -12.15 -20.17
N VAL A 33 1.25 -13.21 -19.39
CA VAL A 33 2.33 -14.21 -19.25
C VAL A 33 2.13 -15.33 -20.26
N PHE A 34 3.21 -15.74 -20.91
CA PHE A 34 3.28 -16.91 -21.79
C PHE A 34 3.90 -18.07 -21.00
N SER A 35 3.05 -18.82 -20.28
CA SER A 35 3.48 -19.89 -19.38
C SER A 35 4.25 -21.00 -20.08
N GLU A 36 3.91 -21.28 -21.36
CA GLU A 36 4.59 -22.27 -22.19
C GLU A 36 6.04 -21.90 -22.54
N TYR A 37 6.40 -20.62 -22.42
CA TYR A 37 7.75 -20.09 -22.64
C TYR A 37 8.42 -19.62 -21.36
N SER A 38 7.82 -19.91 -20.21
CA SER A 38 8.32 -19.51 -18.89
C SER A 38 8.81 -20.72 -18.07
N SER A 39 9.77 -20.49 -17.19
CA SER A 39 10.34 -21.50 -16.30
C SER A 39 10.64 -20.90 -14.92
N SER A 40 11.29 -21.64 -14.03
CA SER A 40 11.78 -21.08 -12.74
C SER A 40 12.88 -20.03 -12.92
N GLN A 41 13.51 -19.95 -14.08
CA GLN A 41 14.63 -19.05 -14.36
C GLN A 41 14.34 -18.06 -15.50
N ILE A 42 13.19 -18.17 -16.17
CA ILE A 42 12.81 -17.33 -17.30
C ILE A 42 11.35 -16.98 -17.14
N LEU A 43 11.02 -15.69 -17.16
CA LEU A 43 9.66 -15.18 -17.27
C LEU A 43 9.47 -14.58 -18.66
N THR A 44 8.55 -15.16 -19.42
CA THR A 44 8.18 -14.67 -20.75
C THR A 44 6.82 -14.02 -20.67
N MET A 45 6.77 -12.74 -21.03
CA MET A 45 5.54 -11.95 -20.95
C MET A 45 5.37 -11.07 -22.20
N GLU A 46 4.17 -10.54 -22.35
CA GLU A 46 3.81 -9.61 -23.41
C GLU A 46 4.74 -8.39 -23.34
N PHE A 47 5.30 -8.03 -24.50
CA PHE A 47 6.01 -6.77 -24.63
C PHE A 47 4.99 -5.63 -24.69
N VAL A 48 5.17 -4.64 -23.84
CA VAL A 48 4.30 -3.47 -23.77
C VAL A 48 5.11 -2.20 -23.88
N GLU A 49 4.58 -1.22 -24.61
CA GLU A 49 5.16 0.10 -24.74
C GLU A 49 4.47 1.07 -23.78
N GLY A 50 5.25 1.95 -23.18
CA GLY A 50 4.76 2.99 -22.29
C GLY A 50 5.87 3.94 -21.88
N ASP A 51 5.49 5.08 -21.34
CA ASP A 51 6.38 6.10 -20.83
C ASP A 51 6.86 5.71 -19.43
N ASP A 52 8.08 6.09 -19.09
CA ASP A 52 8.56 6.02 -17.72
C ASP A 52 7.95 7.12 -16.83
N TYR A 53 8.22 7.06 -15.52
CA TYR A 53 7.71 8.05 -14.57
C TYR A 53 8.16 9.50 -14.90
N GLU A 54 9.38 9.71 -15.39
CA GLU A 54 9.89 11.03 -15.74
C GLU A 54 9.13 11.63 -16.92
N GLN A 55 8.80 10.81 -17.91
CA GLN A 55 8.06 11.23 -19.10
C GLN A 55 6.62 11.64 -18.76
N THR A 56 6.01 11.05 -17.69
CA THR A 56 4.67 11.44 -17.23
C THR A 56 4.58 12.91 -16.80
N LYS A 57 5.70 13.57 -16.53
CA LYS A 57 5.73 15.00 -16.19
C LYS A 57 5.13 15.88 -17.29
N THR A 58 5.19 15.41 -18.54
CA THR A 58 4.62 16.08 -19.72
C THR A 58 3.10 15.90 -19.85
N TYR A 59 2.50 14.95 -19.12
CA TYR A 59 1.07 14.69 -19.16
C TYR A 59 0.25 15.85 -18.61
N SER A 60 -0.96 16.01 -19.11
CA SER A 60 -1.90 16.98 -18.60
C SER A 60 -2.27 16.72 -17.14
N TYR A 61 -2.75 17.74 -16.44
CA TYR A 61 -3.19 17.62 -15.05
C TYR A 61 -4.29 16.55 -14.89
N SER A 62 -5.25 16.49 -15.84
CA SER A 62 -6.34 15.49 -15.81
C SER A 62 -5.81 14.06 -15.95
N GLN A 63 -4.84 13.83 -16.84
CA GLN A 63 -4.22 12.51 -17.01
C GLN A 63 -3.47 12.09 -15.76
N LYS A 64 -2.65 12.97 -15.17
CA LYS A 64 -1.95 12.68 -13.91
C LYS A 64 -2.91 12.36 -12.78
N ASN A 65 -4.00 13.09 -12.64
CA ASN A 65 -5.01 12.81 -11.62
C ASN A 65 -5.73 11.49 -11.86
N PHE A 66 -6.07 11.18 -13.10
CA PHE A 66 -6.68 9.88 -13.45
C PHE A 66 -5.75 8.72 -13.11
N LEU A 67 -4.48 8.80 -13.51
CA LEU A 67 -3.51 7.75 -13.21
C LEU A 67 -3.24 7.61 -11.70
N GLY A 68 -3.10 8.74 -11.00
CA GLY A 68 -2.94 8.73 -9.54
C GLY A 68 -4.14 8.09 -8.83
N GLN A 69 -5.36 8.40 -9.25
CA GLN A 69 -6.57 7.77 -8.72
C GLN A 69 -6.60 6.27 -9.04
N ALA A 70 -6.28 5.88 -10.28
CA ALA A 70 -6.26 4.47 -10.68
C ALA A 70 -5.26 3.66 -9.85
N LEU A 71 -4.07 4.22 -9.59
CA LEU A 71 -3.06 3.56 -8.75
C LEU A 71 -3.53 3.43 -7.30
N TYR A 72 -4.10 4.49 -6.75
CA TYR A 72 -4.66 4.48 -5.39
C TYR A 72 -5.78 3.44 -5.26
N ASP A 73 -6.74 3.45 -6.18
CA ASP A 73 -7.86 2.51 -6.18
C ASP A 73 -7.38 1.06 -6.31
N ALA A 74 -6.38 0.81 -7.15
CA ALA A 74 -5.77 -0.51 -7.31
C ALA A 74 -5.13 -1.00 -6.00
N HIS A 75 -4.37 -0.14 -5.31
CA HIS A 75 -3.75 -0.46 -4.03
C HIS A 75 -4.79 -0.73 -2.94
N MET A 76 -5.78 0.15 -2.80
CA MET A 76 -6.84 0.00 -1.80
C MET A 76 -7.70 -1.24 -2.06
N TYR A 77 -8.03 -1.51 -3.32
CA TYR A 77 -8.78 -2.72 -3.69
C TYR A 77 -7.96 -3.98 -3.38
N SER A 78 -6.68 -4.00 -3.76
CA SER A 78 -5.78 -5.12 -3.49
C SER A 78 -5.66 -5.41 -1.99
N LEU A 79 -5.48 -4.38 -1.17
CA LEU A 79 -5.35 -4.54 0.28
C LEU A 79 -6.65 -4.99 0.94
N PHE A 80 -7.76 -4.28 0.70
CA PHE A 80 -8.98 -4.44 1.48
C PHE A 80 -9.97 -5.47 0.95
N TYR A 81 -9.88 -5.84 -0.32
CA TYR A 81 -10.78 -6.81 -0.94
C TYR A 81 -10.08 -8.09 -1.36
N LEU A 82 -8.82 -8.02 -1.74
CA LEU A 82 -8.05 -9.18 -2.17
C LEU A 82 -7.10 -9.70 -1.07
N ASN A 83 -6.92 -8.96 0.02
CA ASN A 83 -5.98 -9.26 1.11
C ASN A 83 -4.55 -9.51 0.62
N LYS A 84 -4.22 -8.96 -0.54
CA LYS A 84 -2.89 -9.08 -1.19
C LYS A 84 -2.46 -7.72 -1.68
N MET A 85 -1.18 -7.42 -1.56
CA MET A 85 -0.63 -6.16 -2.03
C MET A 85 0.77 -6.34 -2.61
N HIS A 86 1.05 -5.57 -3.64
CA HIS A 86 2.41 -5.37 -4.12
C HIS A 86 3.16 -4.47 -3.13
N THR A 87 4.29 -4.95 -2.59
CA THR A 87 5.02 -4.27 -1.52
C THR A 87 6.31 -3.58 -1.97
N ASP A 88 6.56 -3.51 -3.28
CA ASP A 88 7.67 -2.75 -3.88
C ASP A 88 7.19 -1.75 -4.94
N PRO A 89 6.53 -0.64 -4.54
CA PRO A 89 5.97 0.35 -5.45
C PRO A 89 7.02 1.33 -6.01
N GLN A 90 8.17 0.83 -6.46
CA GLN A 90 9.19 1.67 -7.08
C GLN A 90 8.84 2.03 -8.53
N ASN A 91 9.28 3.21 -8.98
CA ASN A 91 8.95 3.74 -10.30
C ASN A 91 9.34 2.82 -11.47
N GLY A 92 10.40 2.02 -11.32
CA GLY A 92 10.86 1.08 -12.34
C GLY A 92 9.92 -0.09 -12.60
N ASN A 93 8.95 -0.35 -11.70
CA ASN A 93 7.98 -1.42 -11.84
C ASN A 93 6.71 -0.98 -12.61
N TYR A 94 6.69 0.26 -13.11
CA TYR A 94 5.56 0.84 -13.81
C TYR A 94 5.96 1.42 -15.16
N LEU A 95 5.10 1.21 -16.17
CA LEU A 95 5.05 2.06 -17.35
C LEU A 95 3.71 2.79 -17.40
N PHE A 96 3.67 3.88 -18.11
CA PHE A 96 2.50 4.75 -18.16
C PHE A 96 2.09 5.01 -19.61
N THR A 97 0.80 5.13 -19.80
CA THR A 97 0.21 5.79 -20.95
C THR A 97 -0.72 6.89 -20.45
N PRO A 98 -1.21 7.82 -21.29
CA PRO A 98 -2.20 8.81 -20.86
C PRO A 98 -3.46 8.26 -20.21
N GLU A 99 -3.74 6.95 -20.41
CA GLU A 99 -4.99 6.30 -19.98
C GLU A 99 -4.78 5.12 -19.03
N LYS A 100 -3.54 4.61 -18.87
CA LYS A 100 -3.27 3.38 -18.10
C LYS A 100 -1.92 3.42 -17.40
N ILE A 101 -1.87 2.73 -16.26
CA ILE A 101 -0.64 2.32 -15.60
C ILE A 101 -0.43 0.84 -15.91
N ILE A 102 0.75 0.49 -16.38
CA ILE A 102 1.14 -0.87 -16.72
C ILE A 102 2.03 -1.37 -15.58
N LEU A 103 1.60 -2.43 -14.89
CA LEU A 103 2.34 -3.04 -13.79
C LEU A 103 3.20 -4.16 -14.35
N LEU A 104 4.51 -4.08 -14.15
CA LEU A 104 5.48 -5.00 -14.77
C LEU A 104 6.00 -6.09 -13.83
N ASP A 105 6.16 -5.79 -12.57
CA ASP A 105 6.78 -6.65 -11.56
C ASP A 105 5.74 -7.15 -10.55
N PHE A 106 5.83 -8.43 -10.18
CA PHE A 106 4.98 -9.06 -9.15
C PHE A 106 5.80 -10.02 -8.28
N GLY A 107 7.11 -9.80 -8.19
CA GLY A 107 8.02 -10.58 -7.34
C GLY A 107 7.79 -10.37 -5.86
N SER A 108 7.40 -9.16 -5.46
CA SER A 108 7.18 -8.77 -4.07
C SER A 108 5.70 -8.62 -3.73
N ILE A 109 5.01 -9.75 -3.52
CA ILE A 109 3.60 -9.80 -3.12
C ILE A 109 3.49 -10.31 -1.69
N ARG A 110 2.69 -9.61 -0.88
CA ARG A 110 2.31 -10.03 0.47
C ARG A 110 0.83 -10.33 0.56
N GLU A 111 0.52 -11.41 1.28
CA GLU A 111 -0.85 -11.76 1.69
C GLU A 111 -1.05 -11.36 3.15
N PHE A 112 -2.19 -10.77 3.44
CA PHE A 112 -2.56 -10.33 4.78
C PHE A 112 -3.68 -11.21 5.33
N PRO A 113 -3.58 -11.71 6.57
CA PRO A 113 -4.68 -12.41 7.21
C PRO A 113 -5.93 -11.54 7.34
N ASP A 114 -7.12 -12.13 7.20
CA ASP A 114 -8.41 -11.41 7.35
C ASP A 114 -8.48 -10.61 8.65
N GLU A 115 -7.98 -11.17 9.75
CA GLU A 115 -7.99 -10.53 11.06
C GLU A 115 -7.05 -9.32 11.10
N PHE A 116 -5.94 -9.34 10.33
CA PHE A 116 -5.07 -8.17 10.16
C PHE A 116 -5.81 -7.05 9.44
N ILE A 117 -6.44 -7.35 8.31
CA ILE A 117 -7.22 -6.37 7.53
C ILE A 117 -8.35 -5.78 8.36
N LYS A 118 -9.07 -6.62 9.11
CA LYS A 118 -10.13 -6.16 10.01
C LYS A 118 -9.62 -5.14 11.04
N HIS A 119 -8.51 -5.43 11.73
CA HIS A 119 -7.95 -4.50 12.69
C HIS A 119 -7.40 -3.24 12.03
N TYR A 120 -6.88 -3.33 10.81
CA TYR A 120 -6.46 -2.15 10.05
C TYR A 120 -7.65 -1.26 9.69
N ILE A 121 -8.78 -1.85 9.27
CA ILE A 121 -10.05 -1.11 9.05
C ILE A 121 -10.55 -0.49 10.36
N ASP A 122 -10.49 -1.24 11.47
CA ASP A 122 -10.91 -0.74 12.79
C ASP A 122 -10.08 0.47 13.24
N ILE A 123 -8.78 0.53 12.91
CA ILE A 123 -7.94 1.71 13.14
C ILE A 123 -8.48 2.92 12.36
N ILE A 124 -8.73 2.75 11.05
CA ILE A 124 -9.27 3.84 10.21
C ILE A 124 -10.61 4.32 10.77
N ARG A 125 -11.51 3.38 11.08
CA ARG A 125 -12.83 3.66 11.64
C ARG A 125 -12.74 4.38 12.99
N SER A 126 -11.83 3.95 13.86
CA SER A 126 -11.64 4.57 15.18
C SER A 126 -11.25 6.04 15.08
N ILE A 127 -10.46 6.39 14.05
CA ILE A 127 -10.08 7.79 13.77
C ILE A 127 -11.31 8.59 13.30
N GLU A 128 -12.14 8.00 12.43
CA GLU A 128 -13.34 8.65 11.91
C GLU A 128 -14.35 8.97 13.03
N ILE A 129 -14.60 7.99 13.91
CA ILE A 129 -15.56 8.13 15.01
C ILE A 129 -14.95 8.62 16.32
N GLN A 130 -13.64 8.87 16.35
CA GLN A 130 -12.87 9.31 17.53
C GLN A 130 -12.98 8.35 18.72
N ASP A 131 -12.91 7.05 18.46
CA ASP A 131 -12.96 5.96 19.45
C ASP A 131 -11.56 5.46 19.78
N PHE A 132 -11.00 5.95 20.91
CA PHE A 132 -9.67 5.55 21.37
C PHE A 132 -9.60 4.09 21.82
N ASP A 133 -10.66 3.53 22.40
CA ASP A 133 -10.66 2.13 22.87
C ASP A 133 -10.56 1.16 21.70
N LEU A 134 -11.33 1.41 20.63
CA LEU A 134 -11.24 0.64 19.39
C LEU A 134 -9.85 0.76 18.76
N TYR A 135 -9.28 1.97 18.75
CA TYR A 135 -7.94 2.24 18.25
C TYR A 135 -6.89 1.44 19.03
N GLN A 136 -6.88 1.58 20.36
CA GLN A 136 -5.93 0.91 21.26
C GLN A 136 -5.98 -0.62 21.10
N LYS A 137 -7.18 -1.19 21.05
CA LYS A 137 -7.36 -2.63 20.84
C LYS A 137 -6.73 -3.10 19.52
N SER A 138 -6.99 -2.38 18.44
CA SER A 138 -6.55 -2.77 17.10
C SER A 138 -5.05 -2.57 16.90
N ILE A 139 -4.49 -1.47 17.35
CA ILE A 139 -3.05 -1.19 17.29
C ILE A 139 -2.23 -2.21 18.09
N ARG A 140 -2.73 -2.62 19.27
CA ARG A 140 -2.07 -3.64 20.09
C ARG A 140 -2.13 -5.02 19.42
N TYR A 141 -3.24 -5.37 18.80
CA TYR A 141 -3.33 -6.60 18.01
C TYR A 141 -2.27 -6.65 16.90
N LEU A 142 -2.01 -5.53 16.24
CA LEU A 142 -0.97 -5.41 15.21
C LEU A 142 0.47 -5.39 15.77
N GLY A 143 0.63 -5.57 17.09
CA GLY A 143 1.93 -5.66 17.75
C GLY A 143 2.61 -4.32 18.00
N TYR A 144 1.85 -3.24 17.99
CA TYR A 144 2.39 -1.90 18.25
C TYR A 144 2.02 -1.43 19.65
N LEU A 145 3.06 -1.11 20.48
CA LEU A 145 2.86 -0.66 21.85
C LEU A 145 1.96 -1.59 22.69
N GLU A 146 2.35 -2.88 22.76
CA GLU A 146 1.55 -3.96 23.34
C GLU A 146 1.31 -3.84 24.86
N ASN A 147 2.19 -3.15 25.59
CA ASN A 147 2.12 -3.07 27.06
C ASN A 147 1.10 -2.03 27.53
N GLU A 148 0.45 -2.28 28.67
CA GLU A 148 -0.48 -1.31 29.29
C GLU A 148 0.19 0.01 29.66
N GLU A 149 1.46 -0.03 30.07
CA GLU A 149 2.27 1.15 30.37
C GLU A 149 2.45 2.10 29.18
N ASP A 150 2.14 1.62 27.96
CA ASP A 150 2.25 2.40 26.72
C ASP A 150 1.01 3.23 26.42
N THR A 151 -0.05 3.12 27.21
CA THR A 151 -1.32 3.82 26.97
C THR A 151 -1.14 5.33 26.74
N PRO A 152 -0.36 6.09 27.53
CA PRO A 152 -0.15 7.51 27.26
C PRO A 152 0.53 7.79 25.91
N LEU A 153 1.38 6.87 25.46
CA LEU A 153 2.04 6.97 24.16
C LEU A 153 1.08 6.62 23.02
N LEU A 154 0.15 5.69 23.24
CA LEU A 154 -0.92 5.37 22.30
C LEU A 154 -1.91 6.52 22.16
N GLU A 155 -2.24 7.24 23.24
CA GLU A 155 -3.07 8.45 23.18
C GLU A 155 -2.42 9.54 22.33
N GLU A 156 -1.11 9.76 22.53
CA GLU A 156 -0.33 10.71 21.71
C GLU A 156 -0.30 10.28 20.24
N HIS A 157 -0.14 8.98 19.97
CA HIS A 157 -0.17 8.42 18.63
C HIS A 157 -1.56 8.56 17.98
N PHE A 158 -2.62 8.21 18.69
CA PHE A 158 -3.98 8.36 18.21
C PHE A 158 -4.29 9.80 17.82
N LYS A 159 -3.89 10.77 18.64
CA LYS A 159 -4.04 12.19 18.34
C LYS A 159 -3.26 12.58 17.08
N LEU A 160 -1.99 12.17 16.99
CA LEU A 160 -1.15 12.44 15.83
C LEU A 160 -1.77 11.88 14.52
N ILE A 161 -2.20 10.63 14.55
CA ILE A 161 -2.79 9.97 13.38
C ILE A 161 -4.16 10.58 13.06
N SER A 162 -4.97 10.91 14.07
CA SER A 162 -6.25 11.60 13.87
C SER A 162 -6.05 12.96 13.20
N ASP A 163 -5.12 13.77 13.65
CA ASP A 163 -4.81 15.07 13.05
C ASP A 163 -4.35 14.94 11.58
N LEU A 164 -3.65 13.85 11.25
CA LEU A 164 -3.16 13.60 9.89
C LEU A 164 -4.26 13.06 8.95
N TYR A 165 -5.10 12.15 9.41
CA TYR A 165 -6.02 11.40 8.56
C TYR A 165 -7.47 11.89 8.60
N LEU A 166 -7.94 12.50 9.71
CA LEU A 166 -9.32 12.98 9.81
C LEU A 166 -9.76 13.91 8.66
N PRO A 167 -8.90 14.82 8.12
CA PRO A 167 -9.28 15.60 6.96
C PRO A 167 -9.66 14.74 5.74
N TYR A 168 -9.03 13.59 5.56
CA TYR A 168 -9.27 12.69 4.41
C TYR A 168 -10.52 11.82 4.57
N THR A 169 -11.12 11.74 5.74
CA THR A 169 -12.41 11.05 5.96
C THR A 169 -13.59 11.89 5.50
N LYS A 170 -13.40 13.18 5.20
CA LYS A 170 -14.43 14.10 4.74
C LYS A 170 -14.46 14.15 3.22
N LYS A 171 -15.68 14.21 2.63
CA LYS A 171 -15.83 14.40 1.18
C LYS A 171 -15.30 15.77 0.74
N GLY A 172 -14.56 15.79 -0.35
CA GLY A 172 -14.06 17.02 -0.98
C GLY A 172 -12.57 16.96 -1.30
N LEU A 173 -12.05 18.06 -1.84
CA LEU A 173 -10.62 18.24 -2.05
C LEU A 173 -9.96 18.65 -0.72
N HIS A 174 -8.94 17.93 -0.33
CA HIS A 174 -8.17 18.25 0.86
C HIS A 174 -6.77 18.70 0.45
N PRO A 175 -6.28 19.85 0.95
CA PRO A 175 -4.93 20.26 0.72
C PRO A 175 -3.98 19.26 1.42
N ILE A 176 -2.89 18.89 0.75
CA ILE A 176 -1.80 18.18 1.40
C ILE A 176 -1.35 19.03 2.58
N HIS A 177 -1.23 18.41 3.75
CA HIS A 177 -0.94 19.09 5.00
C HIS A 177 0.33 19.95 4.86
N PRO A 178 0.27 21.26 5.19
CA PRO A 178 1.40 22.18 4.99
C PRO A 178 2.62 21.85 5.84
N GLN A 179 2.42 21.15 6.97
CA GLN A 179 3.52 20.58 7.74
C GLN A 179 3.86 19.23 7.16
N ASN A 180 5.14 19.01 6.84
CA ASN A 180 5.61 17.72 6.33
C ASN A 180 5.19 16.60 7.31
N PRO A 181 4.20 15.75 6.96
CA PRO A 181 3.69 14.71 7.85
C PRO A 181 4.80 13.75 8.30
N PHE A 182 5.81 13.54 7.46
CA PHE A 182 6.98 12.72 7.80
C PHE A 182 7.76 13.23 9.01
N ARG A 183 7.83 14.56 9.24
CA ARG A 183 8.49 15.11 10.43
C ARG A 183 7.73 14.83 11.72
N MET A 184 6.40 14.85 11.66
CA MET A 184 5.56 14.55 12.83
C MET A 184 5.69 13.07 13.20
N VAL A 185 5.60 12.19 12.21
CA VAL A 185 5.78 10.75 12.37
C VAL A 185 7.21 10.42 12.84
N ASP A 186 8.25 11.00 12.23
CA ASP A 186 9.64 10.78 12.61
C ASP A 186 9.91 11.19 14.07
N SER A 187 9.36 12.31 14.51
CA SER A 187 9.45 12.74 15.92
C SER A 187 8.81 11.74 16.88
N PHE A 188 7.66 11.18 16.52
CA PHE A 188 6.98 10.16 17.31
C PHE A 188 7.76 8.83 17.30
N VAL A 189 8.22 8.37 16.16
CA VAL A 189 9.03 7.14 16.00
C VAL A 189 10.29 7.22 16.86
N LYS A 190 10.97 8.36 16.89
CA LYS A 190 12.13 8.57 17.76
C LYS A 190 11.79 8.40 19.24
N LYS A 191 10.64 8.89 19.69
CA LYS A 191 10.18 8.69 21.08
C LYS A 191 9.95 7.20 21.39
N VAL A 192 9.36 6.47 20.48
CA VAL A 192 9.11 5.02 20.62
C VAL A 192 10.43 4.25 20.69
N ASN A 193 11.34 4.51 19.75
CA ASN A 193 12.63 3.80 19.65
C ASN A 193 13.55 4.04 20.87
N LEU A 194 13.53 5.25 21.44
CA LEU A 194 14.33 5.57 22.66
C LEU A 194 13.93 4.74 23.89
N LYS A 195 12.79 4.06 23.86
CA LYS A 195 12.33 3.19 24.94
C LYS A 195 12.68 1.71 24.77
N GLY A 196 13.47 1.36 23.74
CA GLY A 196 13.94 -0.03 23.51
C GLY A 196 12.84 -1.05 23.22
N ARG A 197 11.75 -0.61 22.59
CA ARG A 197 10.58 -1.43 22.30
C ARG A 197 10.76 -2.30 21.06
N LYS A 198 10.02 -3.41 21.02
CA LYS A 198 9.98 -4.28 19.84
C LYS A 198 9.34 -3.52 18.67
N ALA A 199 9.83 -3.80 17.46
CA ALA A 199 9.16 -3.39 16.23
C ALA A 199 7.76 -4.02 16.15
N PRO A 200 6.81 -3.33 15.51
CA PRO A 200 5.51 -3.91 15.17
C PRO A 200 5.66 -5.17 14.34
N ARG A 201 4.57 -5.92 14.16
CA ARG A 201 4.56 -7.05 13.23
C ARG A 201 5.03 -6.61 11.85
N GLU A 202 5.73 -7.51 11.17
CA GLU A 202 6.33 -7.21 9.85
C GLU A 202 5.28 -6.69 8.86
N GLU A 203 4.07 -7.26 8.89
CA GLU A 203 2.96 -6.86 8.02
C GLU A 203 2.57 -5.38 8.19
N PHE A 204 2.66 -4.86 9.42
CA PHE A 204 2.34 -3.47 9.70
C PHE A 204 3.40 -2.49 9.18
N LEU A 205 4.65 -2.93 9.07
CA LEU A 205 5.76 -2.09 8.57
C LEU A 205 5.73 -1.92 7.04
N LEU A 206 4.91 -2.72 6.35
CA LEU A 206 4.78 -2.71 4.88
C LEU A 206 3.64 -1.82 4.38
N LEU A 207 2.82 -1.27 5.28
CA LEU A 207 1.70 -0.37 5.00
C LEU A 207 2.04 1.08 5.35
#